data_718244426e269184683da4ab9ec4fc41
#
_entry.id   718244426e269184683da4ab9ec4fc41
#
_cell.length_a   1.000
_cell.length_b   1.000
_cell.length_c   1.000
_cell.angle_alpha   90.00
_cell.angle_beta   90.00
_cell.angle_gamma   90.00
#
_symmetry.space_group_name_H-M   'P 1'
#
loop_
_entity.id
_entity.type
_entity.pdbx_description
1 polymer ?
#
loop_
_entity_poly.entity_id
_entity_poly.type
_entity_poly.pdbx_seq_one_letter_code
_entity_poly.pdbx_strand_id
1 'polypeptide(L)'
;MRRANDPQRREKIIQATLEAVKLYGIHAVTHRKIATLAGVPLGWMTYYFSGIDELLPEAFSSFTEIMSRQYQAFFSDVSDAPGACQAITDMIYSSQVATPDNMELMYQLYALASRK
;
A
#
# COMPACT_ATOMS: atom_id res chain seq x y z
N MET A 1 6.54 13.98 -25.09
CA MET A 1 6.36 12.92 -24.12
C MET A 1 5.41 13.30 -23.00
N ARG A 2 4.50 12.43 -22.68
CA ARG A 2 3.47 12.71 -21.68
C ARG A 2 3.87 12.09 -20.34
N ARG A 3 4.13 12.93 -19.37
CA ARG A 3 4.55 12.44 -18.07
C ARG A 3 3.40 12.18 -17.13
N ALA A 4 2.32 12.93 -17.28
CA ALA A 4 1.18 12.83 -16.38
C ALA A 4 0.54 11.46 -16.40
N ASN A 5 0.69 10.73 -17.51
CA ASN A 5 0.04 9.43 -17.66
C ASN A 5 1.02 8.27 -17.63
N ASP A 6 2.23 8.50 -17.09
CA ASP A 6 3.20 7.42 -16.97
C ASP A 6 2.84 6.58 -15.75
N PRO A 7 2.24 5.38 -15.95
CA PRO A 7 1.81 4.58 -14.80
C PRO A 7 2.97 4.06 -13.96
N GLN A 8 4.14 3.88 -14.55
CA GLN A 8 5.28 3.41 -13.78
C GLN A 8 5.77 4.47 -12.81
N ARG A 9 5.77 5.73 -13.21
CA ARG A 9 6.18 6.82 -12.34
C ARG A 9 5.18 7.02 -11.21
N ARG A 10 3.90 6.95 -11.54
CA ARG A 10 2.85 7.10 -10.55
C ARG A 10 2.94 5.97 -9.52
N GLU A 11 3.12 4.75 -10.00
CA GLU A 11 3.23 3.60 -9.11
C GLU A 11 4.46 3.70 -8.21
N LYS A 12 5.55 4.22 -8.74
CA LYS A 12 6.77 4.40 -7.97
C LYS A 12 6.53 5.33 -6.78
N ILE A 13 5.79 6.41 -7.01
CA ILE A 13 5.44 7.35 -5.95
C ILE A 13 4.52 6.69 -4.91
N ILE A 14 3.55 5.92 -5.38
CA ILE A 14 2.62 5.23 -4.49
C ILE A 14 3.36 4.22 -3.60
N GLN A 15 4.27 3.44 -4.18
CA GLN A 15 5.03 2.49 -3.39
C GLN A 15 5.94 3.18 -2.38
N ALA A 16 6.55 4.29 -2.77
CA ALA A 16 7.38 5.07 -1.84
C ALA A 16 6.53 5.68 -0.73
N THR A 17 5.27 6.01 -1.03
CA THR A 17 4.37 6.53 -0.01
C THR A 17 4.09 5.48 1.06
N LEU A 18 3.82 4.25 0.64
CA LEU A 18 3.60 3.15 1.58
C LEU A 18 4.85 2.91 2.42
N GLU A 19 6.01 2.98 1.81
CA GLU A 19 7.27 2.82 2.52
C GLU A 19 7.47 3.95 3.54
N ALA A 20 7.13 5.17 3.16
CA ALA A 20 7.26 6.32 4.06
C ALA A 20 6.34 6.17 5.27
N VAL A 21 5.13 5.65 5.07
CA VAL A 21 4.22 5.41 6.20
C VAL A 21 4.84 4.41 7.17
N LYS A 22 5.46 3.37 6.66
CA LYS A 22 6.10 2.37 7.51
C LYS A 22 7.29 2.93 8.28
N LEU A 23 8.07 3.78 7.62
CA LEU A 23 9.31 4.31 8.22
C LEU A 23 9.06 5.45 9.20
N TYR A 24 8.14 6.35 8.86
CA TYR A 24 7.98 7.61 9.60
C TYR A 24 6.65 7.75 10.32
N GLY A 25 5.71 6.86 10.07
CA GLY A 25 4.35 7.02 10.59
C GLY A 25 3.53 7.91 9.71
N ILE A 26 2.22 7.66 9.71
CA ILE A 26 1.33 8.31 8.73
C ILE A 26 1.25 9.82 8.91
N HIS A 27 1.45 10.32 10.14
CA HIS A 27 1.35 11.74 10.40
C HIS A 27 2.64 12.50 10.08
N ALA A 28 3.72 11.78 9.84
CA ALA A 28 5.02 12.40 9.55
C ALA A 28 5.39 12.31 8.08
N VAL A 29 4.50 11.79 7.23
CA VAL A 29 4.76 11.66 5.81
C VAL A 29 4.68 13.02 5.14
N THR A 30 5.69 13.35 4.32
CA THR A 30 5.72 14.58 3.53
C THR A 30 6.08 14.26 2.11
N HIS A 31 5.76 15.18 1.19
CA HIS A 31 6.15 15.03 -0.20
C HIS A 31 7.66 14.86 -0.35
N ARG A 32 8.43 15.62 0.43
CA ARG A 32 9.89 15.55 0.33
C ARG A 32 10.41 14.17 0.72
N LYS A 33 9.88 13.61 1.80
CA LYS A 33 10.29 12.27 2.22
C LYS A 33 9.95 11.22 1.18
N ILE A 34 8.76 11.34 0.60
CA ILE A 34 8.33 10.39 -0.42
C ILE A 34 9.20 10.52 -1.66
N ALA A 35 9.47 11.75 -2.11
CA ALA A 35 10.30 11.98 -3.28
C ALA A 35 11.70 11.40 -3.08
N THR A 36 12.26 11.56 -1.90
CA THR A 36 13.57 11.01 -1.57
C THR A 36 13.55 9.48 -1.66
N LEU A 37 12.55 8.85 -1.07
CA LEU A 37 12.44 7.40 -1.11
C LEU A 37 12.21 6.88 -2.52
N ALA A 38 11.44 7.61 -3.31
CA ALA A 38 11.16 7.21 -4.69
C ALA A 38 12.33 7.49 -5.62
N GLY A 39 13.25 8.35 -5.21
CA GLY A 39 14.35 8.74 -6.07
C GLY A 39 13.90 9.61 -7.23
N VAL A 40 12.91 10.48 -6.98
CA VAL A 40 12.35 11.34 -8.04
C VAL A 40 12.44 12.81 -7.59
N PRO A 41 12.40 13.74 -8.56
CA PRO A 41 12.35 15.16 -8.21
C PRO A 41 11.09 15.50 -7.41
N LEU A 42 11.23 16.45 -6.49
CA LEU A 42 10.11 16.86 -5.66
C LEU A 42 8.95 17.39 -6.52
N GLY A 43 9.24 18.02 -7.64
CA GLY A 43 8.19 18.56 -8.52
C GLY A 43 7.27 17.50 -9.07
N TRP A 44 7.72 16.24 -9.16
CA TRP A 44 6.84 15.17 -9.64
C TRP A 44 5.67 14.95 -8.68
N MET A 45 5.88 15.21 -7.41
CA MET A 45 4.82 14.96 -6.41
C MET A 45 3.60 15.82 -6.70
N THR A 46 3.80 17.11 -6.90
CA THR A 46 2.68 18.00 -7.19
C THR A 46 2.15 17.83 -8.61
N TYR A 47 2.95 17.26 -9.49
CA TYR A 47 2.50 17.01 -10.87
C TYR A 47 1.48 15.86 -10.91
N TYR A 48 1.72 14.81 -10.13
CA TYR A 48 0.84 13.64 -10.12
C TYR A 48 -0.26 13.70 -9.05
N PHE A 49 0.00 14.39 -7.97
CA PHE A 49 -0.94 14.45 -6.85
C PHE A 49 -1.01 15.87 -6.32
N SER A 50 -2.23 16.34 -6.02
CA SER A 50 -2.41 17.70 -5.54
C SER A 50 -1.91 17.89 -4.11
N GLY A 51 -1.81 16.80 -3.33
CA GLY A 51 -1.33 16.90 -1.97
C GLY A 51 -1.32 15.54 -1.30
N ILE A 52 -0.85 15.53 -0.06
CA ILE A 52 -0.82 14.30 0.74
C ILE A 52 -2.22 13.74 0.93
N ASP A 53 -3.21 14.61 1.07
CA ASP A 53 -4.59 14.19 1.27
C ASP A 53 -5.14 13.41 0.07
N GLU A 54 -4.62 13.67 -1.12
CA GLU A 54 -4.99 12.89 -2.30
C GLU A 54 -4.14 11.64 -2.41
N LEU A 55 -2.86 11.75 -2.07
CA LEU A 55 -1.90 10.66 -2.27
C LEU A 55 -2.14 9.51 -1.30
N LEU A 56 -2.45 9.79 -0.04
CA LEU A 56 -2.64 8.73 0.95
C LEU A 56 -3.79 7.80 0.61
N PRO A 57 -4.99 8.29 0.22
CA PRO A 57 -6.05 7.38 -0.20
C PRO A 57 -5.66 6.53 -1.42
N GLU A 58 -4.92 7.10 -2.36
CA GLU A 58 -4.45 6.34 -3.51
C GLU A 58 -3.52 5.22 -3.10
N ALA A 59 -2.59 5.53 -2.20
CA ALA A 59 -1.66 4.53 -1.71
C ALA A 59 -2.39 3.44 -0.92
N PHE A 60 -3.38 3.83 -0.13
CA PHE A 60 -4.19 2.88 0.62
C PHE A 60 -4.95 1.96 -0.33
N SER A 61 -5.57 2.53 -1.37
CA SER A 61 -6.29 1.73 -2.35
C SER A 61 -5.37 0.73 -3.05
N SER A 62 -4.17 1.17 -3.41
CA SER A 62 -3.19 0.28 -4.03
C SER A 62 -2.81 -0.86 -3.09
N PHE A 63 -2.59 -0.55 -1.83
CA PHE A 63 -2.22 -1.56 -0.84
C PHE A 63 -3.34 -2.58 -0.64
N THR A 64 -4.57 -2.11 -0.48
CA THR A 64 -5.69 -3.03 -0.27
C THR A 64 -5.94 -3.89 -1.50
N GLU A 65 -5.72 -3.36 -2.69
CA GLU A 65 -5.88 -4.15 -3.90
C GLU A 65 -4.84 -5.27 -3.97
N ILE A 66 -3.60 -4.96 -3.63
CA ILE A 66 -2.54 -5.96 -3.60
C ILE A 66 -2.85 -7.04 -2.57
N MET A 67 -3.27 -6.64 -1.37
CA MET A 67 -3.60 -7.59 -0.32
C MET A 67 -4.80 -8.45 -0.71
N SER A 68 -5.79 -7.85 -1.38
CA SER A 68 -6.96 -8.57 -1.82
C SER A 68 -6.58 -9.67 -2.83
N ARG A 69 -5.68 -9.36 -3.75
CA ARG A 69 -5.22 -10.35 -4.71
C ARG A 69 -4.47 -11.49 -4.03
N GLN A 70 -3.67 -11.17 -3.02
CA GLN A 70 -2.95 -12.20 -2.28
C GLN A 70 -3.90 -13.08 -1.49
N TYR A 71 -4.94 -12.50 -0.88
CA TYR A 71 -5.97 -13.29 -0.20
C TYR A 71 -6.65 -14.23 -1.19
N GLN A 72 -7.02 -13.71 -2.36
CA GLN A 72 -7.70 -14.54 -3.36
C GLN A 72 -6.84 -15.71 -3.82
N ALA A 73 -5.53 -15.50 -3.89
CA ALA A 73 -4.63 -16.57 -4.30
C ALA A 73 -4.66 -17.75 -3.32
N PHE A 74 -4.81 -17.48 -2.03
CA PHE A 74 -4.89 -18.55 -1.04
C PHE A 74 -6.19 -19.34 -1.13
N PHE A 75 -7.25 -18.73 -1.67
CA PHE A 75 -8.57 -19.36 -1.71
C PHE A 75 -8.97 -19.83 -3.10
N SER A 76 -8.09 -19.71 -4.09
CA SER A 76 -8.45 -20.01 -5.48
C SER A 76 -8.89 -21.46 -5.70
N ASP A 77 -8.35 -22.39 -4.93
CA ASP A 77 -8.65 -23.82 -5.09
C ASP A 77 -9.54 -24.35 -3.99
N VAL A 78 -10.13 -23.46 -3.18
CA VAL A 78 -10.97 -23.90 -2.07
C VAL A 78 -12.33 -24.32 -2.61
N SER A 79 -12.75 -25.54 -2.25
CA SER A 79 -14.07 -26.05 -2.66
C SER A 79 -14.85 -26.64 -1.49
N ASP A 80 -14.27 -26.70 -0.29
CA ASP A 80 -14.95 -27.27 0.86
C ASP A 80 -14.43 -26.61 2.15
N ALA A 81 -15.04 -26.96 3.27
CA ALA A 81 -14.68 -26.35 4.55
C ALA A 81 -13.26 -26.70 4.99
N PRO A 82 -12.80 -27.97 4.89
CA PRO A 82 -11.42 -28.27 5.24
C PRO A 82 -10.42 -27.48 4.38
N GLY A 83 -10.70 -27.31 3.09
CA GLY A 83 -9.85 -26.50 2.24
C GLY A 83 -9.82 -25.05 2.66
N ALA A 84 -10.96 -24.50 3.06
CA ALA A 84 -11.03 -23.13 3.55
C ALA A 84 -10.19 -22.95 4.82
N CYS A 85 -10.28 -23.89 5.74
CA CYS A 85 -9.48 -23.85 6.98
C CYS A 85 -7.99 -23.89 6.66
N GLN A 86 -7.59 -24.76 5.72
CA GLN A 86 -6.19 -24.85 5.33
C GLN A 86 -5.71 -23.54 4.69
N ALA A 87 -6.54 -22.95 3.83
CA ALA A 87 -6.19 -21.69 3.18
C ALA A 87 -6.00 -20.57 4.19
N ILE A 88 -6.87 -20.49 5.19
CA ILE A 88 -6.74 -19.48 6.24
C ILE A 88 -5.46 -19.69 7.03
N THR A 89 -5.15 -20.94 7.36
CA THR A 89 -3.92 -21.27 8.09
C THR A 89 -2.70 -20.86 7.28
N ASP A 90 -2.69 -21.22 5.99
CA ASP A 90 -1.57 -20.88 5.13
C ASP A 90 -1.39 -19.37 5.02
N MET A 91 -2.48 -18.62 4.93
CA MET A 91 -2.42 -17.18 4.83
C MET A 91 -1.84 -16.56 6.10
N ILE A 92 -2.27 -17.05 7.26
CA ILE A 92 -1.79 -16.52 8.54
C ILE A 92 -0.29 -16.71 8.71
N TYR A 93 0.21 -17.87 8.28
CA TYR A 93 1.64 -18.18 8.41
C TYR A 93 2.45 -17.75 7.21
N SER A 94 1.83 -17.09 6.23
CA SER A 94 2.52 -16.64 5.04
C SER A 94 3.43 -15.46 5.35
N SER A 95 4.61 -15.45 4.74
CA SER A 95 5.51 -14.30 4.85
C SER A 95 5.12 -13.18 3.90
N GLN A 96 4.09 -13.36 3.09
CA GLN A 96 3.69 -12.38 2.09
C GLN A 96 2.51 -11.53 2.52
N VAL A 97 1.69 -12.03 3.45
CA VAL A 97 0.45 -11.34 3.82
C VAL A 97 0.55 -10.79 5.23
N ALA A 98 0.78 -11.65 6.23
CA ALA A 98 0.77 -11.24 7.64
C ALA A 98 2.19 -10.95 8.12
N THR A 99 2.92 -10.11 7.37
CA THR A 99 4.24 -9.68 7.79
C THR A 99 4.13 -8.56 8.82
N PRO A 100 5.14 -8.37 9.67
CA PRO A 100 5.11 -7.24 10.61
C PRO A 100 4.93 -5.89 9.91
N ASP A 101 5.58 -5.70 8.75
CA ASP A 101 5.45 -4.45 8.00
C ASP A 101 4.03 -4.25 7.51
N ASN A 102 3.40 -5.29 6.98
CA ASN A 102 2.02 -5.18 6.50
C ASN A 102 1.05 -4.92 7.63
N MET A 103 1.25 -5.57 8.77
CA MET A 103 0.39 -5.36 9.93
C MET A 103 0.51 -3.94 10.45
N GLU A 104 1.74 -3.42 10.50
CA GLU A 104 1.95 -2.05 10.94
C GLU A 104 1.30 -1.05 9.99
N LEU A 105 1.46 -1.28 8.69
CA LEU A 105 0.87 -0.41 7.68
C LEU A 105 -0.65 -0.42 7.76
N MET A 106 -1.25 -1.60 7.90
CA MET A 106 -2.70 -1.72 8.04
C MET A 106 -3.19 -1.00 9.28
N TYR A 107 -2.46 -1.14 10.39
CA TYR A 107 -2.83 -0.47 11.63
C TYR A 107 -2.84 1.04 11.45
N GLN A 108 -1.82 1.60 10.84
CA GLN A 108 -1.74 3.05 10.65
C GLN A 108 -2.82 3.57 9.73
N LEU A 109 -3.10 2.85 8.65
CA LEU A 109 -4.15 3.24 7.71
C LEU A 109 -5.53 3.14 8.36
N TYR A 110 -5.76 2.10 9.15
CA TYR A 110 -7.00 1.96 9.87
C TYR A 110 -7.20 3.09 10.88
N ALA A 111 -6.13 3.45 11.60
CA ALA A 111 -6.20 4.53 12.56
C ALA A 111 -6.53 5.87 11.87
N LEU A 112 -5.97 6.09 10.70
CA LEU A 112 -6.30 7.29 9.94
C LEU A 112 -7.75 7.30 9.51
N ALA A 113 -8.23 6.19 8.97
CA ALA A 113 -9.61 6.09 8.50
C ALA A 113 -10.61 6.28 9.63
N SER A 114 -10.30 5.76 10.82
CA SER A 114 -11.23 5.82 11.94
C SER A 114 -11.37 7.23 12.52
N ARG A 115 -10.52 8.16 12.10
CA ARG A 115 -10.62 9.55 12.54
C ARG A 115 -11.54 10.40 11.68
N LYS A 116 -11.97 9.87 10.57
CA LYS A 116 -12.85 10.58 9.63
C LYS A 116 -14.34 10.52 10.00
#